data_a5cae1fdef846504bafc4cc024063472
#
_entry.id   a5cae1fdef846504bafc4cc024063472
#
_cell.length_a   1.000
_cell.length_b   1.000
_cell.length_c   1.000
_cell.angle_alpha   90.00
_cell.angle_beta   90.00
_cell.angle_gamma   90.00
#
_symmetry.space_group_name_H-M   'P 1'
#
loop_
_entity.id
_entity.type
_entity.pdbx_description
1 polymer ?
#
loop_
_entity_poly.entity_id
_entity_poly.type
_entity_poly.pdbx_seq_one_letter_code
_entity_poly.pdbx_strand_id
1 'polypeptide(L)'
;SSRKDLNNLFINYSKTDLNWFINDYLGNRQSIDLKIKKTGLDSFTVSEKNNIDLPYSIGLLKNDSIVYSRVFNKTGKIDLPEIDFDYIAVNPDVKLPEFNRNNNWIYNKSNSNLKPLKFKFVGDLENPKYRNIFYRPEVTYNLYDGISPGLNLINRGIKNRPLSFEIFTQFASKEEALVGSM
;
A
#
# COMPACT_ATOMS: atom_id res chain seq x y z
N SER A 1 19.73 -17.73 30.02
CA SER A 1 18.31 -17.37 29.76
C SER A 1 17.86 -17.96 28.44
N SER A 2 16.87 -18.79 28.50
CA SER A 2 16.34 -19.42 27.28
C SER A 2 15.30 -18.49 26.61
N ARG A 3 15.00 -18.71 25.32
CA ARG A 3 13.92 -18.03 24.62
C ARG A 3 12.57 -18.17 25.37
N LYS A 4 12.37 -19.28 26.08
CA LYS A 4 11.18 -19.52 26.89
C LYS A 4 11.09 -18.57 28.09
N ASP A 5 12.23 -18.26 28.72
CA ASP A 5 12.27 -17.34 29.88
C ASP A 5 11.91 -15.91 29.46
N LEU A 6 12.38 -15.48 28.28
CA LEU A 6 12.05 -14.17 27.71
C LEU A 6 10.56 -14.08 27.37
N ASN A 7 10.00 -15.12 26.75
CA ASN A 7 8.57 -15.18 26.41
C ASN A 7 7.70 -15.12 27.67
N ASN A 8 8.06 -15.85 28.71
CA ASN A 8 7.32 -15.83 29.97
C ASN A 8 7.39 -14.45 30.65
N LEU A 9 8.54 -13.78 30.59
CA LEU A 9 8.68 -12.41 31.08
C LEU A 9 7.75 -11.46 30.31
N PHE A 10 7.74 -11.48 28.99
CA PHE A 10 6.86 -10.63 28.18
C PHE A 10 5.38 -10.88 28.48
N ILE A 11 4.95 -12.14 28.56
CA ILE A 11 3.56 -12.51 28.88
C ILE A 11 3.17 -12.04 30.28
N ASN A 12 4.04 -12.21 31.27
CA ASN A 12 3.75 -11.85 32.66
C ASN A 12 3.71 -10.34 32.91
N TYR A 13 4.53 -9.56 32.20
CA TYR A 13 4.59 -8.11 32.35
C TYR A 13 3.67 -7.35 31.41
N SER A 14 3.26 -7.96 30.30
CA SER A 14 2.34 -7.37 29.34
C SER A 14 0.90 -7.55 29.83
N LYS A 15 0.14 -6.47 29.88
CA LYS A 15 -1.32 -6.52 30.11
C LYS A 15 -2.10 -6.90 28.83
N THR A 16 -1.39 -7.20 27.73
CA THR A 16 -1.94 -7.46 26.39
C THR A 16 -1.52 -8.85 25.95
N ASP A 17 -2.39 -9.57 25.25
CA ASP A 17 -2.04 -10.85 24.65
C ASP A 17 -0.99 -10.66 23.54
N LEU A 18 0.20 -11.20 23.76
CA LEU A 18 1.34 -11.17 22.84
C LEU A 18 1.57 -12.50 22.12
N ASN A 19 0.65 -13.48 22.23
CA ASN A 19 0.82 -14.78 21.60
C ASN A 19 1.03 -14.69 20.08
N TRP A 20 0.28 -13.83 19.41
CA TRP A 20 0.44 -13.56 17.97
C TRP A 20 1.86 -13.10 17.61
N PHE A 21 2.45 -12.24 18.44
CA PHE A 21 3.80 -11.71 18.20
C PHE A 21 4.87 -12.76 18.43
N ILE A 22 4.77 -13.50 19.55
CA ILE A 22 5.78 -14.46 19.98
C ILE A 22 5.73 -15.75 19.15
N ASN A 23 4.53 -16.30 18.92
CA ASN A 23 4.35 -17.59 18.29
C ASN A 23 4.23 -17.47 16.76
N ASP A 24 3.39 -16.56 16.26
CA ASP A 24 3.11 -16.48 14.83
C ASP A 24 4.15 -15.64 14.11
N TYR A 25 4.38 -14.41 14.56
CA TYR A 25 5.32 -13.51 13.87
C TYR A 25 6.78 -13.91 14.09
N LEU A 26 7.24 -14.04 15.34
CA LEU A 26 8.63 -14.41 15.64
C LEU A 26 8.89 -15.92 15.52
N GLY A 27 7.93 -16.74 15.98
CA GLY A 27 8.06 -18.20 16.02
C GLY A 27 8.02 -18.82 14.65
N ASN A 28 6.93 -18.59 13.93
CA ASN A 28 6.67 -19.17 12.62
C ASN A 28 7.19 -18.31 11.46
N ARG A 29 7.74 -17.11 11.75
CA ARG A 29 8.23 -16.15 10.75
C ARG A 29 7.17 -15.78 9.71
N GLN A 30 5.90 -15.74 10.11
CA GLN A 30 4.82 -15.38 9.22
C GLN A 30 4.84 -13.87 8.96
N SER A 31 4.65 -13.50 7.69
CA SER A 31 4.51 -12.10 7.32
C SER A 31 3.10 -11.61 7.61
N ILE A 32 2.98 -10.43 8.21
CA ILE A 32 1.69 -9.76 8.38
C ILE A 32 1.30 -9.12 7.05
N ASP A 33 0.05 -9.36 6.60
CA ASP A 33 -0.52 -8.74 5.38
C ASP A 33 -2.02 -8.50 5.62
N LEU A 34 -2.34 -7.33 6.17
CA LEU A 34 -3.71 -6.88 6.40
C LEU A 34 -4.28 -6.33 5.09
N LYS A 35 -5.56 -6.51 4.89
CA LYS A 35 -6.29 -6.02 3.74
C LYS A 35 -7.65 -5.51 4.14
N ILE A 36 -8.02 -4.32 3.68
CA ILE A 36 -9.36 -3.79 3.81
C ILE A 36 -10.12 -3.89 2.49
N LYS A 37 -11.41 -4.23 2.57
CA LYS A 37 -12.34 -4.24 1.44
C LYS A 37 -13.63 -3.52 1.81
N LYS A 38 -14.19 -2.78 0.87
CA LYS A 38 -15.55 -2.24 0.95
C LYS A 38 -16.52 -3.35 0.54
N THR A 39 -17.46 -3.69 1.41
CA THR A 39 -18.43 -4.79 1.21
C THR A 39 -19.86 -4.30 1.05
N GLY A 40 -20.10 -3.00 1.22
CA GLY A 40 -21.38 -2.32 1.04
C GLY A 40 -21.18 -0.82 0.94
N LEU A 41 -22.25 -0.03 0.97
CA LEU A 41 -22.16 1.44 0.88
C LEU A 41 -21.26 1.99 2.00
N ASP A 42 -21.51 1.58 3.25
CA ASP A 42 -20.76 2.01 4.43
C ASP A 42 -20.22 0.83 5.24
N SER A 43 -20.08 -0.32 4.61
CA SER A 43 -19.58 -1.53 5.24
C SER A 43 -18.20 -1.89 4.75
N PHE A 44 -17.30 -2.15 5.70
CA PHE A 44 -15.91 -2.52 5.43
C PHE A 44 -15.57 -3.81 6.17
N THR A 45 -14.68 -4.59 5.57
CA THR A 45 -14.18 -5.83 6.16
C THR A 45 -12.66 -5.84 6.08
N VAL A 46 -12.03 -6.20 7.20
CA VAL A 46 -10.59 -6.41 7.29
C VAL A 46 -10.32 -7.90 7.32
N SER A 47 -9.34 -8.33 6.56
CA SER A 47 -8.82 -9.70 6.56
C SER A 47 -7.30 -9.68 6.73
N GLU A 48 -6.75 -10.73 7.32
CA GLU A 48 -5.32 -10.97 7.40
C GLU A 48 -5.00 -12.27 6.63
N LYS A 49 -3.91 -12.27 5.85
CA LYS A 49 -3.60 -13.31 4.88
C LYS A 49 -3.31 -14.68 5.51
N ASN A 50 -2.65 -14.71 6.65
CA ASN A 50 -2.22 -15.93 7.35
C ASN A 50 -3.11 -16.28 8.55
N ASN A 51 -4.25 -15.59 8.70
CA ASN A 51 -5.19 -15.74 9.82
C ASN A 51 -4.56 -15.53 11.21
N ILE A 52 -3.63 -14.59 11.29
CA ILE A 52 -3.03 -14.21 12.57
C ILE A 52 -3.99 -13.27 13.31
N ASP A 53 -4.37 -13.65 14.52
CA ASP A 53 -5.15 -12.78 15.42
C ASP A 53 -4.24 -11.76 16.09
N LEU A 54 -4.16 -10.57 15.51
CA LEU A 54 -3.30 -9.49 15.97
C LEU A 54 -4.08 -8.17 16.14
N PRO A 55 -3.69 -7.31 17.09
CA PRO A 55 -4.28 -5.99 17.21
C PRO A 55 -3.81 -5.10 16.04
N TYR A 56 -4.75 -4.38 15.43
CA TYR A 56 -4.47 -3.44 14.34
C TYR A 56 -5.30 -2.17 14.48
N SER A 57 -4.76 -1.06 14.01
CA SER A 57 -5.45 0.22 14.00
C SER A 57 -6.22 0.42 12.69
N ILE A 58 -7.41 1.03 12.79
CA ILE A 58 -8.15 1.61 11.67
C ILE A 58 -8.11 3.12 11.84
N GLY A 59 -7.79 3.83 10.76
CA GLY A 59 -7.85 5.28 10.70
C GLY A 59 -8.80 5.75 9.61
N LEU A 60 -9.65 6.73 9.93
CA LEU A 60 -10.40 7.53 8.95
C LEU A 60 -9.65 8.84 8.75
N LEU A 61 -9.40 9.20 7.49
CA LEU A 61 -8.65 10.40 7.16
C LEU A 61 -9.49 11.35 6.31
N LYS A 62 -9.41 12.64 6.65
CA LYS A 62 -9.97 13.75 5.89
C LYS A 62 -8.89 14.79 5.69
N ASN A 63 -8.72 15.30 4.48
CA ASN A 63 -7.68 16.27 4.13
C ASN A 63 -6.28 15.83 4.64
N ASP A 64 -5.93 14.56 4.43
CA ASP A 64 -4.69 13.92 4.88
C ASP A 64 -4.47 13.83 6.40
N SER A 65 -5.39 14.29 7.22
CA SER A 65 -5.33 14.21 8.68
C SER A 65 -6.22 13.08 9.20
N ILE A 66 -5.76 12.36 10.24
CA ILE A 66 -6.56 11.33 10.91
C ILE A 66 -7.63 12.03 11.75
N VAL A 67 -8.91 11.84 11.39
CA VAL A 67 -10.06 12.38 12.11
C VAL A 67 -10.67 11.37 13.09
N TYR A 68 -10.39 10.10 12.91
CA TYR A 68 -10.80 9.03 13.81
C TYR A 68 -9.78 7.90 13.76
N SER A 69 -9.50 7.30 14.92
CA SER A 69 -8.66 6.09 15.00
C SER A 69 -9.17 5.17 16.09
N ARG A 70 -9.19 3.86 15.81
CA ARG A 70 -9.57 2.82 16.76
C ARG A 70 -8.74 1.57 16.54
N VAL A 71 -8.42 0.87 17.63
CA VAL A 71 -7.75 -0.44 17.61
C VAL A 71 -8.81 -1.55 17.65
N PHE A 72 -8.60 -2.55 16.81
CA PHE A 72 -9.38 -3.79 16.73
C PHE A 72 -8.47 -4.97 17.01
N ASN A 73 -9.00 -6.00 17.68
CA ASN A 73 -8.24 -7.19 18.05
C ASN A 73 -8.57 -8.41 17.18
N LYS A 74 -9.57 -8.30 16.32
CA LYS A 74 -10.00 -9.40 15.42
C LYS A 74 -10.33 -8.86 14.05
N THR A 75 -9.95 -9.60 13.02
CA THR A 75 -10.33 -9.37 11.64
C THR A 75 -11.84 -9.65 11.44
N GLY A 76 -12.40 -9.09 10.37
CA GLY A 76 -13.82 -9.25 10.05
C GLY A 76 -14.48 -7.92 9.69
N LYS A 77 -15.80 -7.88 9.81
CA LYS A 77 -16.60 -6.66 9.59
C LYS A 77 -16.26 -5.65 10.68
N ILE A 78 -16.05 -4.39 10.27
CA ILE A 78 -15.75 -3.28 11.18
C ILE A 78 -16.93 -2.31 11.21
N ASP A 79 -17.29 -1.88 12.42
CA ASP A 79 -18.29 -0.84 12.64
C ASP A 79 -17.57 0.49 12.80
N LEU A 80 -17.96 1.45 11.98
CA LEU A 80 -17.37 2.78 11.93
C LEU A 80 -18.41 3.82 12.37
N PRO A 81 -17.98 4.94 12.98
CA PRO A 81 -18.86 6.05 13.27
C PRO A 81 -19.28 6.77 11.98
N GLU A 82 -20.42 7.44 12.00
CA GLU A 82 -20.90 8.30 10.91
C GLU A 82 -20.09 9.61 10.86
N ILE A 83 -18.91 9.52 10.27
CA ILE A 83 -18.00 10.66 10.09
C ILE A 83 -17.69 10.77 8.60
N ASP A 84 -17.68 11.98 8.06
CA ASP A 84 -17.23 12.22 6.68
C ASP A 84 -15.71 12.08 6.58
N PHE A 85 -15.25 11.23 5.66
CA PHE A 85 -13.83 10.94 5.44
C PHE A 85 -13.51 10.68 3.95
N ASP A 86 -12.27 10.95 3.59
CA ASP A 86 -11.75 10.72 2.24
C ASP A 86 -11.17 9.32 2.08
N TYR A 87 -10.44 8.86 3.09
CA TYR A 87 -9.78 7.57 3.11
C TYR A 87 -10.06 6.81 4.39
N ILE A 88 -10.20 5.49 4.24
CA ILE A 88 -10.08 4.56 5.35
C ILE A 88 -8.81 3.74 5.18
N ALA A 89 -8.07 3.55 6.26
CA ALA A 89 -6.83 2.79 6.25
C ALA A 89 -6.72 1.83 7.43
N VAL A 90 -6.18 0.66 7.17
CA VAL A 90 -5.67 -0.26 8.18
C VAL A 90 -4.19 0.07 8.43
N ASN A 91 -3.77 0.10 9.69
CA ASN A 91 -2.39 0.39 10.11
C ASN A 91 -1.83 1.68 9.45
N PRO A 92 -2.55 2.82 9.55
CA PRO A 92 -2.15 4.06 8.89
C PRO A 92 -0.84 4.62 9.45
N ASP A 93 -0.56 4.39 10.73
CA ASP A 93 0.59 4.82 11.51
C ASP A 93 1.80 3.86 11.42
N VAL A 94 1.68 2.80 10.61
CA VAL A 94 2.77 1.84 10.30
C VAL A 94 3.38 1.17 11.54
N LYS A 95 2.57 0.91 12.57
CA LYS A 95 3.03 0.21 13.76
C LYS A 95 3.28 -1.28 13.52
N LEU A 96 2.55 -1.88 12.55
CA LEU A 96 2.76 -3.26 12.17
C LEU A 96 3.67 -3.33 10.93
N PRO A 97 4.67 -4.23 10.92
CA PRO A 97 5.60 -4.38 9.81
C PRO A 97 4.95 -5.17 8.66
N GLU A 98 4.25 -4.49 7.78
CA GLU A 98 3.61 -5.06 6.61
C GLU A 98 4.43 -4.81 5.34
N PHE A 99 4.62 -5.85 4.54
CA PHE A 99 5.27 -5.71 3.24
C PHE A 99 4.35 -5.08 2.18
N ASN A 100 3.04 -5.42 2.22
CA ASN A 100 2.07 -4.90 1.26
C ASN A 100 1.12 -3.90 1.91
N ARG A 101 1.39 -2.62 1.76
CA ARG A 101 0.52 -1.56 2.28
C ARG A 101 -0.46 -0.99 1.24
N ASN A 102 -0.40 -1.46 0.00
CA ASN A 102 -1.29 -0.97 -1.05
C ASN A 102 -2.73 -1.45 -0.89
N ASN A 103 -2.95 -2.59 -0.23
CA ASN A 103 -4.26 -3.15 0.07
C ASN A 103 -4.87 -2.65 1.39
N ASN A 104 -4.14 -1.79 2.14
CA ASN A 104 -4.58 -1.23 3.42
C ASN A 104 -5.43 0.04 3.28
N TRP A 105 -5.55 0.60 2.08
CA TRP A 105 -6.16 1.91 1.85
C TRP A 105 -7.34 1.82 0.89
N ILE A 106 -8.45 2.43 1.24
CA ILE A 106 -9.60 2.65 0.35
C ILE A 106 -9.89 4.16 0.28
N TYR A 107 -10.13 4.65 -0.95
CA TYR A 107 -10.64 5.98 -1.20
C TYR A 107 -12.16 5.96 -1.21
N ASN A 108 -12.81 6.72 -0.32
CA ASN A 108 -14.26 6.63 -0.10
C ASN A 108 -15.09 7.58 -0.97
N LYS A 109 -14.49 8.62 -1.53
CA LYS A 109 -15.22 9.62 -2.35
C LYS A 109 -15.51 9.19 -3.79
N SER A 110 -15.01 8.04 -4.23
CA SER A 110 -15.26 7.53 -5.58
C SER A 110 -16.22 6.37 -5.56
N ASN A 111 -17.26 6.42 -6.39
CA ASN A 111 -18.20 5.30 -6.57
C ASN A 111 -17.50 4.05 -7.11
N SER A 112 -16.38 4.20 -7.80
CA SER A 112 -15.57 3.10 -8.33
C SER A 112 -14.58 2.50 -7.32
N ASN A 113 -14.48 3.06 -6.11
CA ASN A 113 -13.45 2.74 -5.11
C ASN A 113 -11.99 2.82 -5.64
N LEU A 114 -11.81 3.45 -6.80
CA LEU A 114 -10.50 3.63 -7.40
C LEU A 114 -9.78 4.78 -6.73
N LYS A 115 -8.57 4.50 -6.26
CA LYS A 115 -7.68 5.53 -5.71
C LYS A 115 -7.31 6.56 -6.78
N PRO A 116 -7.13 7.83 -6.43
CA PRO A 116 -6.66 8.85 -7.34
C PRO A 116 -5.30 8.49 -7.96
N LEU A 117 -5.06 8.94 -9.18
CA LEU A 117 -3.76 8.83 -9.84
C LEU A 117 -2.76 9.83 -9.23
N LYS A 118 -1.51 9.41 -9.11
CA LYS A 118 -0.40 10.28 -8.73
C LYS A 118 0.83 9.97 -9.56
N PHE A 119 1.32 10.98 -10.28
CA PHE A 119 2.57 10.88 -11.01
C PHE A 119 3.73 11.16 -10.06
N LYS A 120 4.78 10.35 -10.16
CA LYS A 120 6.00 10.43 -9.37
C LYS A 120 7.23 10.20 -10.23
N PHE A 121 8.34 10.77 -9.83
CA PHE A 121 9.61 10.48 -10.50
C PHE A 121 10.07 9.06 -10.18
N VAL A 122 10.70 8.38 -11.14
CA VAL A 122 11.29 7.04 -10.92
C VAL A 122 12.36 7.14 -9.84
N GLY A 123 12.22 6.29 -8.80
CA GLY A 123 13.05 6.34 -7.60
C GLY A 123 12.31 6.84 -6.35
N ASP A 124 11.20 7.53 -6.52
CA ASP A 124 10.33 7.89 -5.40
C ASP A 124 9.67 6.64 -4.79
N LEU A 125 9.39 6.71 -3.49
CA LEU A 125 8.65 5.66 -2.80
C LEU A 125 7.18 5.65 -3.21
N GLU A 126 6.60 4.46 -3.34
CA GLU A 126 5.16 4.31 -3.55
C GLU A 126 4.37 4.93 -2.40
N ASN A 127 3.29 5.65 -2.75
CA ASN A 127 2.33 6.11 -1.76
C ASN A 127 1.07 5.23 -1.85
N PRO A 128 0.75 4.45 -0.81
CA PRO A 128 -0.35 3.50 -0.83
C PRO A 128 -1.74 4.14 -0.93
N LYS A 129 -1.86 5.45 -0.68
CA LYS A 129 -3.11 6.21 -0.86
C LYS A 129 -3.50 6.37 -2.33
N TYR A 130 -2.55 6.26 -3.27
CA TYR A 130 -2.71 6.61 -4.68
C TYR A 130 -2.42 5.43 -5.60
N ARG A 131 -2.91 5.50 -6.83
CA ARG A 131 -2.39 4.72 -7.95
C ARG A 131 -1.18 5.46 -8.50
N ASN A 132 0.02 4.99 -8.15
CA ASN A 132 1.25 5.65 -8.56
C ASN A 132 1.59 5.26 -10.00
N ILE A 133 1.94 6.27 -10.82
CA ILE A 133 2.56 6.15 -12.12
C ILE A 133 3.89 6.87 -12.02
N PHE A 134 4.97 6.14 -12.27
CA PHE A 134 6.31 6.71 -12.24
C PHE A 134 6.69 7.16 -13.64
N TYR A 135 7.31 8.31 -13.72
CA TYR A 135 7.83 8.86 -14.97
C TYR A 135 9.34 9.06 -14.90
N ARG A 136 10.00 8.85 -16.04
CA ARG A 136 11.43 9.10 -16.23
C ARG A 136 11.63 9.76 -17.57
N PRO A 137 12.09 11.03 -17.63
CA PRO A 137 12.56 11.63 -18.85
C PRO A 137 13.82 10.88 -19.35
N GLU A 138 13.89 10.64 -20.63
CA GLU A 138 15.02 9.99 -21.29
C GLU A 138 15.42 10.77 -22.53
N VAL A 139 16.70 10.72 -22.88
CA VAL A 139 17.21 11.25 -24.15
C VAL A 139 18.06 10.16 -24.76
N THR A 140 17.69 9.74 -25.96
CA THR A 140 18.46 8.77 -26.73
C THR A 140 19.04 9.42 -27.98
N TYR A 141 20.07 8.81 -28.52
CA TYR A 141 20.68 9.25 -29.79
C TYR A 141 20.97 8.02 -30.65
N ASN A 142 20.54 8.07 -31.90
CA ASN A 142 20.99 7.13 -32.91
C ASN A 142 21.16 7.86 -34.28
N LEU A 143 21.83 7.21 -35.22
CA LEU A 143 22.12 7.79 -36.52
C LEU A 143 20.88 8.04 -37.39
N TYR A 144 19.82 7.28 -37.19
CA TYR A 144 18.58 7.38 -37.97
C TYR A 144 17.67 8.47 -37.41
N ASP A 145 17.31 8.41 -36.14
CA ASP A 145 16.35 9.32 -35.52
C ASP A 145 16.97 10.62 -35.00
N GLY A 146 18.33 10.68 -34.92
CA GLY A 146 19.04 11.81 -34.32
C GLY A 146 18.93 11.82 -32.79
N ILE A 147 18.77 13.00 -32.21
CA ILE A 147 18.51 13.17 -30.77
C ILE A 147 17.01 12.96 -30.55
N SER A 148 16.66 12.05 -29.66
CA SER A 148 15.27 11.70 -29.39
C SER A 148 14.96 11.86 -27.91
N PRO A 149 14.43 13.03 -27.49
CA PRO A 149 13.89 13.20 -26.15
C PRO A 149 12.63 12.33 -25.98
N GLY A 150 12.49 11.72 -24.82
CA GLY A 150 11.41 10.80 -24.54
C GLY A 150 10.94 10.82 -23.09
N LEU A 151 9.85 10.09 -22.84
CA LEU A 151 9.26 9.92 -21.53
C LEU A 151 8.91 8.44 -21.35
N ASN A 152 9.41 7.86 -20.28
CA ASN A 152 9.04 6.52 -19.85
C ASN A 152 8.02 6.59 -18.71
N LEU A 153 6.88 5.89 -18.86
CA LEU A 153 5.82 5.79 -17.86
C LEU A 153 5.72 4.34 -17.40
N ILE A 154 5.85 4.13 -16.08
CA ILE A 154 5.88 2.81 -15.46
C ILE A 154 4.90 2.78 -14.29
N ASN A 155 4.08 1.74 -14.17
CA ASN A 155 3.17 1.57 -13.03
C ASN A 155 3.67 0.60 -11.98
N ARG A 156 4.84 -0.02 -12.15
CA ARG A 156 5.44 -0.96 -11.19
C ARG A 156 6.35 -0.21 -10.22
N GLY A 157 6.25 -0.59 -8.94
CA GLY A 157 7.16 -0.19 -7.89
C GLY A 157 8.01 -1.38 -7.41
N ILE A 158 8.38 -1.36 -6.14
CA ILE A 158 9.18 -2.43 -5.51
C ILE A 158 8.43 -3.77 -5.52
N LYS A 159 7.10 -3.72 -5.37
CA LYS A 159 6.27 -4.93 -5.38
C LYS A 159 5.71 -5.21 -6.78
N ASN A 160 5.79 -6.46 -7.21
CA ASN A 160 5.16 -6.92 -8.44
C ASN A 160 3.63 -6.73 -8.36
N ARG A 161 3.06 -6.17 -9.42
CA ARG A 161 1.62 -6.01 -9.60
C ARG A 161 1.10 -7.05 -10.58
N PRO A 162 -0.16 -7.52 -10.42
CA PRO A 162 -0.77 -8.46 -11.38
C PRO A 162 -0.81 -7.90 -12.80
N LEU A 163 -1.03 -6.59 -12.92
CA LEU A 163 -0.96 -5.86 -14.17
C LEU A 163 0.13 -4.80 -14.07
N SER A 164 1.20 -4.98 -14.80
CA SER A 164 2.27 -3.99 -14.96
C SER A 164 2.36 -3.55 -16.40
N PHE A 165 2.61 -2.27 -16.62
CA PHE A 165 2.89 -1.70 -17.94
C PHE A 165 4.10 -0.79 -17.86
N GLU A 166 4.76 -0.66 -18.99
CA GLU A 166 5.80 0.32 -19.24
C GLU A 166 5.54 0.89 -20.64
N ILE A 167 5.36 2.19 -20.71
CA ILE A 167 5.10 2.91 -21.96
C ILE A 167 6.25 3.86 -22.16
N PHE A 168 6.96 3.67 -23.24
CA PHE A 168 8.05 4.54 -23.64
C PHE A 168 7.66 5.30 -24.90
N THR A 169 7.69 6.62 -24.86
CA THR A 169 7.41 7.52 -25.99
C THR A 169 8.58 8.45 -26.20
N GLN A 170 9.01 8.66 -27.43
CA GLN A 170 10.08 9.60 -27.79
C GLN A 170 9.78 10.31 -29.11
N PHE A 171 10.37 11.47 -29.30
CA PHE A 171 10.28 12.25 -30.52
C PHE A 171 11.59 12.15 -31.29
N ALA A 172 11.55 11.50 -32.45
CA ALA A 172 12.70 11.36 -33.35
C ALA A 172 12.96 12.69 -34.07
N SER A 173 14.05 13.37 -33.75
CA SER A 173 14.28 14.74 -34.26
C SER A 173 14.58 14.82 -35.76
N LYS A 174 15.15 13.77 -36.37
CA LYS A 174 15.40 13.73 -37.80
C LYS A 174 14.19 13.37 -38.64
N GLU A 175 13.35 12.49 -38.12
CA GLU A 175 12.16 12.03 -38.81
C GLU A 175 10.92 12.87 -38.49
N GLU A 176 11.03 13.78 -37.52
CA GLU A 176 9.94 14.62 -36.99
C GLU A 176 8.71 13.79 -36.59
N ALA A 177 8.94 12.60 -36.05
CA ALA A 177 7.90 11.62 -35.74
C ALA A 177 7.92 11.21 -34.27
N LEU A 178 6.73 10.88 -33.71
CA LEU A 178 6.59 10.19 -32.44
C LEU A 178 6.80 8.70 -32.65
N VAL A 179 7.72 8.13 -31.90
CA VAL A 179 8.02 6.69 -31.87
C VAL A 179 7.94 6.19 -30.46
N GLY A 180 7.68 4.91 -30.25
CA GLY A 180 7.57 4.37 -28.91
C GLY A 180 7.34 2.88 -28.86
N SER A 181 7.31 2.35 -27.64
CA SER A 181 7.01 0.95 -27.34
C SER A 181 6.12 0.83 -26.10
N MET A 182 5.43 -0.31 -26.02
CA MET A 182 4.57 -0.64 -24.86
C MET A 182 4.79 -2.10 -24.48
#